data_0a9db0189b1eb348aaef380e475931bd
#
_entry.id   0a9db0189b1eb348aaef380e475931bd
#
_cell.length_a   1.000
_cell.length_b   1.000
_cell.length_c   1.000
_cell.angle_alpha   90.00
_cell.angle_beta   90.00
_cell.angle_gamma   90.00
#
_symmetry.space_group_name_H-M   'P 1'
#
loop_
_entity.id
_entity.type
_entity.pdbx_description
1 polymer ?
#
loop_
_entity_poly.entity_id
_entity_poly.type
_entity_poly.pdbx_seq_one_letter_code
_entity_poly.pdbx_strand_id
1 'polypeptide(L)'
;MLECHAWLEESGPHDHILELTYELRTRSRLRAKTVAGEDVGLFLPRGRVLAQGDRLQCLDGSVLMIAAAPEKLSRVVCDDTLKLARAAYHMGNRHVALEVHATELRYQCDHVLDAMLVGFGLEVEQITAPFNPEKGAYHNHSHSVATPAAPLLRLAGHAHD
;
A
#
# COMPACT_ATOMS: atom_id res chain seq x y z
N MET A 1 1.97 26.32 8.96
CA MET A 1 1.33 25.17 8.27
C MET A 1 2.36 24.59 7.31
N LEU A 2 2.72 23.35 7.49
CA LEU A 2 3.58 22.63 6.55
C LEU A 2 2.81 22.35 5.26
N GLU A 3 3.44 22.52 4.10
CA GLU A 3 2.83 22.21 2.80
C GLU A 3 3.72 21.23 2.04
N CYS A 4 3.21 20.03 1.75
CA CYS A 4 3.95 18.97 1.09
C CYS A 4 3.37 18.69 -0.30
N HIS A 5 4.21 18.70 -1.34
CA HIS A 5 3.81 18.64 -2.75
C HIS A 5 4.43 17.48 -3.51
N ALA A 6 5.48 16.88 -3.00
CA ALA A 6 6.26 15.86 -3.72
C ALA A 6 6.57 14.65 -2.85
N TRP A 7 6.71 13.52 -3.51
CA TRP A 7 7.19 12.28 -2.93
C TRP A 7 8.71 12.25 -2.90
N LEU A 8 9.27 11.66 -1.83
CA LEU A 8 10.69 11.29 -1.75
C LEU A 8 10.77 9.77 -1.87
N GLU A 9 11.40 9.29 -2.94
CA GLU A 9 11.49 7.86 -3.22
C GLU A 9 12.60 7.18 -2.39
N GLU A 10 13.60 7.94 -1.96
CA GLU A 10 14.70 7.41 -1.16
C GLU A 10 14.31 7.29 0.31
N SER A 11 14.80 6.25 0.99
CA SER A 11 14.72 6.11 2.43
C SER A 11 15.66 7.10 3.14
N GLY A 12 15.33 7.51 4.34
CA GLY A 12 16.17 8.43 5.11
C GLY A 12 15.45 9.05 6.30
N PRO A 13 16.06 10.05 6.95
CA PRO A 13 15.46 10.72 8.11
C PRO A 13 14.20 11.50 7.75
N HIS A 14 13.41 11.83 8.75
CA HIS A 14 12.23 12.68 8.67
C HIS A 14 12.20 13.64 9.86
N ASP A 15 11.53 14.77 9.67
CA ASP A 15 11.40 15.81 10.69
C ASP A 15 10.03 15.73 11.37
N HIS A 16 9.00 15.32 10.63
CA HIS A 16 7.62 15.26 11.07
C HIS A 16 6.99 13.89 10.77
N ILE A 17 5.96 13.52 11.55
CA ILE A 17 5.16 12.32 11.33
C ILE A 17 3.70 12.71 11.19
N LEU A 18 3.06 12.21 10.13
CA LEU A 18 1.63 12.33 9.90
C LEU A 18 0.97 10.96 9.95
N GLU A 19 0.17 10.73 10.98
CA GLU A 19 -0.52 9.47 11.19
C GLU A 19 -1.94 9.55 10.58
N LEU A 20 -2.24 8.66 9.63
CA LEU A 20 -3.47 8.68 8.85
C LEU A 20 -4.10 7.28 8.76
N THR A 21 -5.43 7.22 8.87
CA THR A 21 -6.20 6.03 8.51
C THR A 21 -6.10 5.74 7.01
N TYR A 22 -6.45 4.52 6.60
CA TYR A 22 -6.41 4.13 5.18
C TYR A 22 -7.26 5.07 4.31
N GLU A 23 -8.48 5.41 4.73
CA GLU A 23 -9.35 6.33 3.99
C GLU A 23 -8.67 7.69 3.73
N LEU A 24 -8.03 8.27 4.75
CA LEU A 24 -7.34 9.54 4.61
C LEU A 24 -6.10 9.42 3.70
N ARG A 25 -5.42 8.28 3.72
CA ARG A 25 -4.25 8.01 2.86
C ARG A 25 -4.59 7.88 1.38
N THR A 26 -5.85 7.66 1.02
CA THR A 26 -6.30 7.64 -0.38
C THR A 26 -6.46 9.05 -0.98
N ARG A 27 -6.44 10.08 -0.16
CA ARG A 27 -6.68 11.47 -0.58
C ARG A 27 -5.38 12.12 -1.06
N SER A 28 -5.39 12.66 -2.26
CA SER A 28 -4.25 13.43 -2.81
C SER A 28 -4.18 14.86 -2.27
N ARG A 29 -5.28 15.37 -1.73
CA ARG A 29 -5.37 16.68 -1.06
C ARG A 29 -6.01 16.49 0.31
N LEU A 30 -5.31 16.93 1.34
CA LEU A 30 -5.72 16.73 2.72
C LEU A 30 -5.18 17.84 3.61
N ARG A 31 -5.99 18.32 4.53
CA ARG A 31 -5.54 19.08 5.72
C ARG A 31 -5.60 18.18 6.94
N ALA A 32 -4.53 18.16 7.70
CA ALA A 32 -4.41 17.32 8.88
C ALA A 32 -3.47 17.96 9.90
N LYS A 33 -3.19 17.25 10.99
CA LYS A 33 -2.18 17.62 11.97
C LYS A 33 -1.16 16.51 12.10
N THR A 34 0.10 16.89 12.23
CA THR A 34 1.19 15.96 12.57
C THR A 34 0.98 15.40 13.98
N VAL A 35 1.70 14.35 14.33
CA VAL A 35 1.71 13.79 15.70
C VAL A 35 2.11 14.85 16.73
N ALA A 36 2.95 15.80 16.35
CA ALA A 36 3.35 16.94 17.21
C ALA A 36 2.30 18.06 17.28
N GLY A 37 1.18 17.95 16.53
CA GLY A 37 0.08 18.92 16.54
C GLY A 37 0.22 20.07 15.54
N GLU A 38 1.22 20.05 14.68
CA GLU A 38 1.39 21.08 13.63
C GLU A 38 0.42 20.87 12.48
N ASP A 39 -0.12 21.97 11.95
CA ASP A 39 -0.98 21.93 10.79
C ASP A 39 -0.19 21.60 9.53
N VAL A 40 -0.69 20.63 8.74
CA VAL A 40 -0.11 20.21 7.47
C VAL A 40 -1.15 20.18 6.36
N GLY A 41 -0.76 20.63 5.18
CA GLY A 41 -1.48 20.49 3.92
C GLY A 41 -0.75 19.59 2.94
N LEU A 42 -1.44 18.58 2.43
CA LEU A 42 -0.95 17.73 1.36
C LEU A 42 -1.57 18.16 0.03
N PHE A 43 -0.74 18.29 -1.01
CA PHE A 43 -1.12 18.70 -2.38
C PHE A 43 -0.41 17.79 -3.38
N LEU A 44 -0.74 16.51 -3.34
CA LEU A 44 -0.04 15.47 -4.11
C LEU A 44 -0.71 15.19 -5.46
N PRO A 45 0.01 14.68 -6.46
CA PRO A 45 -0.57 14.14 -7.66
C PRO A 45 -1.57 13.00 -7.35
N ARG A 46 -2.61 12.89 -8.16
CA ARG A 46 -3.59 11.81 -8.04
C ARG A 46 -3.03 10.48 -8.52
N GLY A 47 -3.63 9.37 -8.08
CA GLY A 47 -3.35 8.02 -8.56
C GLY A 47 -2.40 7.20 -7.69
N ARG A 48 -1.86 7.75 -6.63
CA ARG A 48 -1.05 7.01 -5.64
C ARG A 48 -1.66 7.15 -4.24
N VAL A 49 -1.78 6.03 -3.54
CA VAL A 49 -2.21 5.98 -2.14
C VAL A 49 -0.98 6.12 -1.26
N LEU A 50 -1.07 6.93 -0.22
CA LEU A 50 -0.04 7.07 0.81
C LEU A 50 0.13 5.74 1.56
N ALA A 51 1.35 5.22 1.63
CA ALA A 51 1.68 4.00 2.35
C ALA A 51 2.43 4.31 3.65
N GLN A 52 2.42 3.35 4.57
CA GLN A 52 3.30 3.37 5.74
C GLN A 52 4.76 3.58 5.31
N GLY A 53 5.42 4.57 5.89
CA GLY A 53 6.82 4.88 5.61
C GLY A 53 7.07 5.77 4.39
N ASP A 54 6.04 6.13 3.62
CA ASP A 54 6.18 7.12 2.54
C ASP A 54 6.69 8.45 3.10
N ARG A 55 7.57 9.09 2.36
CA ARG A 55 8.18 10.37 2.72
C ARG A 55 7.77 11.44 1.73
N LEU A 56 7.46 12.60 2.24
CA LEU A 56 7.03 13.75 1.45
C LEU A 56 7.95 14.95 1.69
N GLN A 57 8.30 15.65 0.62
CA GLN A 57 9.04 16.90 0.68
C GLN A 57 8.07 18.04 0.96
N CYS A 58 8.32 18.79 2.02
CA CYS A 58 7.63 20.03 2.33
C CYS A 58 8.34 21.25 1.71
N LEU A 59 7.59 22.33 1.50
CA LEU A 59 8.11 23.55 0.84
C LEU A 59 9.20 24.25 1.66
N ASP A 60 9.21 24.10 2.96
CA ASP A 60 10.23 24.64 3.87
C ASP A 60 11.53 23.82 3.89
N GLY A 61 11.59 22.73 3.11
CA GLY A 61 12.71 21.81 3.04
C GLY A 61 12.67 20.67 4.03
N SER A 62 11.69 20.64 4.97
CA SER A 62 11.51 19.54 5.91
C SER A 62 10.92 18.31 5.24
N VAL A 63 11.03 17.15 5.90
CA VAL A 63 10.53 15.86 5.44
C VAL A 63 9.44 15.36 6.37
N LEU A 64 8.28 15.09 5.79
CA LEU A 64 7.14 14.48 6.47
C LEU A 64 7.07 12.99 6.15
N MET A 65 7.04 12.13 7.18
CA MET A 65 6.83 10.69 7.03
C MET A 65 5.37 10.33 7.33
N ILE A 66 4.81 9.45 6.50
CA ILE A 66 3.47 8.92 6.68
C ILE A 66 3.51 7.69 7.58
N ALA A 67 2.65 7.67 8.61
CA ALA A 67 2.37 6.51 9.43
C ALA A 67 0.92 6.06 9.24
N ALA A 68 0.69 4.76 9.20
CA ALA A 68 -0.66 4.21 9.18
C ALA A 68 -1.23 4.23 10.59
N ALA A 69 -2.31 4.99 10.80
CA ALA A 69 -3.01 5.04 12.07
C ALA A 69 -3.66 3.69 12.40
N PRO A 70 -3.69 3.27 13.68
CA PRO A 70 -4.50 2.12 14.08
C PRO A 70 -5.98 2.38 13.80
N GLU A 71 -6.65 1.39 13.21
CA GLU A 71 -8.09 1.43 12.93
C GLU A 71 -8.73 0.08 13.21
N LYS A 72 -10.05 0.05 13.33
CA LYS A 72 -10.79 -1.20 13.57
C LYS A 72 -10.81 -2.05 12.33
N LEU A 73 -10.32 -3.28 12.44
CA LEU A 73 -10.24 -4.26 11.36
C LEU A 73 -10.92 -5.56 11.77
N SER A 74 -11.45 -6.26 10.78
CA SER A 74 -11.78 -7.67 10.88
C SER A 74 -10.57 -8.49 10.44
N ARG A 75 -10.20 -9.51 11.20
CA ARG A 75 -9.08 -10.40 10.96
C ARG A 75 -9.55 -11.83 10.87
N VAL A 76 -9.03 -12.54 9.89
CA VAL A 76 -9.20 -13.99 9.72
C VAL A 76 -7.83 -14.63 9.77
N VAL A 77 -7.65 -15.63 10.61
CA VAL A 77 -6.45 -16.48 10.65
C VAL A 77 -6.83 -17.89 10.22
N CYS A 78 -6.09 -18.45 9.25
CA CYS A 78 -6.37 -19.78 8.73
C CYS A 78 -5.11 -20.44 8.18
N ASP A 79 -4.79 -21.64 8.68
CA ASP A 79 -3.65 -22.43 8.21
C ASP A 79 -3.94 -23.20 6.92
N ASP A 80 -5.22 -23.35 6.55
CA ASP A 80 -5.63 -23.93 5.27
C ASP A 80 -5.47 -22.90 4.15
N THR A 81 -4.38 -23.03 3.41
CA THR A 81 -4.00 -22.09 2.33
C THR A 81 -5.05 -22.03 1.22
N LEU A 82 -5.73 -23.14 0.89
CA LEU A 82 -6.78 -23.14 -0.13
C LEU A 82 -8.02 -22.39 0.34
N LYS A 83 -8.42 -22.59 1.59
CA LYS A 83 -9.54 -21.87 2.19
C LYS A 83 -9.27 -20.37 2.27
N LEU A 84 -8.05 -19.98 2.67
CA LEU A 84 -7.63 -18.60 2.72
C LEU A 84 -7.58 -17.95 1.32
N ALA A 85 -7.06 -18.69 0.31
CA ALA A 85 -7.03 -18.22 -1.07
C ALA A 85 -8.45 -18.00 -1.65
N ARG A 86 -9.38 -18.89 -1.36
CA ARG A 86 -10.81 -18.74 -1.75
C ARG A 86 -11.44 -17.53 -1.09
N ALA A 87 -11.18 -17.31 0.19
CA ALA A 87 -11.65 -16.12 0.90
C ALA A 87 -11.13 -14.84 0.25
N ALA A 88 -9.82 -14.77 -0.02
CA ALA A 88 -9.21 -13.63 -0.70
C ALA A 88 -9.80 -13.38 -2.10
N TYR A 89 -10.06 -14.45 -2.87
CA TYR A 89 -10.71 -14.37 -4.18
C TYR A 89 -12.12 -13.74 -4.08
N HIS A 90 -12.96 -14.18 -3.15
CA HIS A 90 -14.29 -13.63 -2.97
C HIS A 90 -14.28 -12.19 -2.47
N MET A 91 -13.33 -11.83 -1.61
CA MET A 91 -13.13 -10.46 -1.15
C MET A 91 -12.67 -9.56 -2.32
N GLY A 92 -11.74 -10.02 -3.14
CA GLY A 92 -11.28 -9.31 -4.33
C GLY A 92 -12.38 -9.05 -5.36
N ASN A 93 -13.28 -10.02 -5.57
CA ASN A 93 -14.45 -9.86 -6.46
C ASN A 93 -15.44 -8.78 -5.97
N ARG A 94 -15.39 -8.41 -4.71
CA ARG A 94 -16.20 -7.33 -4.12
C ARG A 94 -15.46 -5.99 -4.09
N HIS A 95 -14.26 -5.93 -4.66
CA HIS A 95 -13.39 -4.75 -4.67
C HIS A 95 -13.05 -4.23 -3.26
N VAL A 96 -12.96 -5.12 -2.30
CA VAL A 96 -12.62 -4.81 -0.91
C VAL A 96 -11.12 -4.60 -0.81
N ALA A 97 -10.70 -3.53 -0.13
CA ALA A 97 -9.32 -3.36 0.26
C ALA A 97 -8.94 -4.48 1.25
N LEU A 98 -7.91 -5.25 0.94
CA LEU A 98 -7.54 -6.46 1.67
C LEU A 98 -6.05 -6.47 1.96
N GLU A 99 -5.68 -6.61 3.22
CA GLU A 99 -4.32 -6.89 3.65
C GLU A 99 -4.11 -8.40 3.70
N VAL A 100 -3.11 -8.90 2.99
CA VAL A 100 -2.87 -10.33 2.78
C VAL A 100 -1.54 -10.75 3.41
N HIS A 101 -1.59 -11.72 4.30
CA HIS A 101 -0.43 -12.38 4.90
C HIS A 101 -0.46 -13.89 4.61
N ALA A 102 0.59 -14.61 4.95
CA ALA A 102 0.73 -16.03 4.65
C ALA A 102 -0.44 -16.88 5.23
N THR A 103 -0.91 -16.56 6.43
CA THR A 103 -1.97 -17.27 7.13
C THR A 103 -3.08 -16.36 7.64
N GLU A 104 -3.12 -15.11 7.17
CA GLU A 104 -4.01 -14.10 7.73
C GLU A 104 -4.51 -13.14 6.65
N LEU A 105 -5.78 -12.74 6.75
CA LEU A 105 -6.38 -11.66 5.99
C LEU A 105 -6.91 -10.61 6.96
N ARG A 106 -6.75 -9.32 6.60
CA ARG A 106 -7.36 -8.20 7.32
C ARG A 106 -8.09 -7.28 6.36
N TYR A 107 -9.19 -6.74 6.82
CA TYR A 107 -10.02 -5.78 6.09
C TYR A 107 -10.73 -4.84 7.05
N GLN A 108 -11.21 -3.72 6.57
CA GLN A 108 -12.01 -2.80 7.40
C GLN A 108 -13.30 -3.47 7.84
N CYS A 109 -13.68 -3.31 9.11
CA CYS A 109 -14.85 -3.97 9.70
C CYS A 109 -16.11 -3.75 8.85
N ASP A 110 -16.73 -4.84 8.42
CA ASP A 110 -17.99 -4.88 7.68
C ASP A 110 -18.74 -6.18 8.01
N HIS A 111 -19.92 -6.04 8.62
CA HIS A 111 -20.70 -7.20 9.09
C HIS A 111 -21.19 -8.11 7.97
N VAL A 112 -21.37 -7.61 6.75
CA VAL A 112 -21.76 -8.42 5.58
C VAL A 112 -20.59 -9.29 5.13
N LEU A 113 -19.39 -8.72 5.09
CA LEU A 113 -18.16 -9.44 4.76
C LEU A 113 -17.81 -10.46 5.85
N ASP A 114 -17.95 -10.09 7.12
CA ASP A 114 -17.75 -10.98 8.26
C ASP A 114 -18.65 -12.20 8.15
N ALA A 115 -19.96 -12.00 7.91
CA ALA A 115 -20.91 -13.07 7.74
C ALA A 115 -20.61 -13.98 6.54
N MET A 116 -20.13 -13.42 5.43
CA MET A 116 -19.71 -14.18 4.26
C MET A 116 -18.54 -15.12 4.60
N LEU A 117 -17.52 -14.61 5.28
CA LEU A 117 -16.33 -15.40 5.63
C LEU A 117 -16.65 -16.47 6.69
N VAL A 118 -17.52 -16.16 7.65
CA VAL A 118 -18.06 -17.16 8.60
C VAL A 118 -18.81 -18.27 7.83
N GLY A 119 -19.58 -17.90 6.80
CA GLY A 119 -20.24 -18.85 5.91
C GLY A 119 -19.29 -19.79 5.16
N PHE A 120 -18.06 -19.38 4.92
CA PHE A 120 -16.98 -20.22 4.36
C PHE A 120 -16.27 -21.07 5.43
N GLY A 121 -16.72 -21.03 6.68
CA GLY A 121 -16.15 -21.78 7.79
C GLY A 121 -14.85 -21.16 8.32
N LEU A 122 -14.71 -19.85 8.21
CA LEU A 122 -13.62 -19.07 8.79
C LEU A 122 -14.07 -18.39 10.08
N GLU A 123 -13.15 -18.23 11.00
CA GLU A 123 -13.38 -17.43 12.20
C GLU A 123 -12.93 -16.00 11.95
N VAL A 124 -13.81 -15.04 12.31
CA VAL A 124 -13.53 -13.61 12.16
C VAL A 124 -13.45 -12.99 13.55
N GLU A 125 -12.35 -12.29 13.82
CA GLU A 125 -12.20 -11.50 15.04
C GLU A 125 -11.99 -10.03 14.70
N GLN A 126 -12.34 -9.14 15.64
CA GLN A 126 -12.11 -7.71 15.50
C GLN A 126 -10.83 -7.33 16.24
N ILE A 127 -9.97 -6.57 15.56
CA ILE A 127 -8.71 -6.06 16.11
C ILE A 127 -8.60 -4.55 15.87
N THR A 128 -7.66 -3.91 16.56
CA THR A 128 -7.24 -2.54 16.27
C THR A 128 -5.78 -2.58 15.87
N ALA A 129 -5.48 -2.21 14.63
CA ALA A 129 -4.13 -2.26 14.06
C ALA A 129 -4.01 -1.29 12.88
N PRO A 130 -2.79 -0.89 12.50
CA PRO A 130 -2.55 -0.23 11.21
C PRO A 130 -3.04 -1.09 10.05
N PHE A 131 -3.62 -0.45 9.02
CA PHE A 131 -4.15 -1.14 7.85
C PHE A 131 -3.36 -0.81 6.60
N ASN A 132 -2.73 -1.84 6.01
CA ASN A 132 -1.89 -1.74 4.82
C ASN A 132 -2.33 -2.73 3.75
N PRO A 133 -3.47 -2.48 3.06
CA PRO A 133 -4.01 -3.41 2.08
C PRO A 133 -3.10 -3.51 0.84
N GLU A 134 -3.27 -4.61 0.09
CA GLU A 134 -2.62 -4.84 -1.18
C GLU A 134 -2.88 -3.69 -2.16
N LYS A 135 -1.85 -3.34 -2.91
CA LYS A 135 -1.97 -2.39 -4.03
C LYS A 135 -2.60 -3.11 -5.23
N GLY A 136 -3.50 -2.43 -5.96
CA GLY A 136 -4.07 -3.00 -7.17
C GLY A 136 -2.99 -3.29 -8.23
N ALA A 137 -3.19 -4.36 -9.02
CA ALA A 137 -2.22 -4.83 -10.01
C ALA A 137 -1.90 -3.79 -11.11
N TYR A 138 -2.76 -2.81 -11.30
CA TYR A 138 -2.61 -1.74 -12.32
C TYR A 138 -2.00 -0.44 -11.78
N HIS A 139 -1.58 -0.40 -10.53
CA HIS A 139 -0.75 0.71 -10.05
C HIS A 139 0.67 0.49 -10.58
N ASN A 140 1.01 1.23 -11.62
CA ASN A 140 2.31 1.21 -12.30
C ASN A 140 3.45 1.28 -11.28
N HIS A 141 4.15 0.15 -11.16
CA HIS A 141 5.54 0.17 -10.76
C HIS A 141 6.31 0.71 -11.97
N SER A 142 6.72 1.96 -11.93
CA SER A 142 7.80 2.44 -12.76
C SER A 142 9.11 1.82 -12.23
N HIS A 143 9.22 0.50 -12.37
CA HIS A 143 10.52 -0.14 -12.33
C HIS A 143 11.16 0.13 -13.69
N SER A 144 12.16 1.01 -13.69
CA SER A 144 13.15 1.10 -14.73
C SER A 144 13.73 -0.32 -14.94
N VAL A 145 13.17 -1.05 -15.89
CA VAL A 145 13.75 -2.31 -16.35
C VAL A 145 14.98 -1.91 -17.13
N ALA A 146 16.16 -2.07 -16.53
CA ALA A 146 17.42 -2.06 -17.26
C ALA A 146 17.30 -3.14 -18.34
N THR A 147 17.19 -2.72 -19.59
CA THR A 147 17.22 -3.61 -20.76
C THR A 147 18.56 -4.33 -20.77
N PRO A 148 18.62 -5.64 -20.67
CA PRO A 148 19.89 -6.34 -20.87
C PRO A 148 20.31 -6.17 -22.33
N ALA A 149 21.51 -5.63 -22.54
CA ALA A 149 22.11 -5.51 -23.85
C ALA A 149 22.17 -6.89 -24.52
N ALA A 150 21.52 -7.01 -25.67
CA ALA A 150 21.59 -8.23 -26.48
C ALA A 150 23.05 -8.51 -26.87
N PRO A 151 23.53 -9.76 -26.77
CA PRO A 151 24.85 -10.09 -27.24
C PRO A 151 24.89 -10.00 -28.77
N LEU A 152 25.86 -9.23 -29.30
CA LEU A 152 26.17 -9.15 -30.71
C LEU A 152 26.62 -10.54 -31.20
N LEU A 153 25.78 -11.24 -31.97
CA LEU A 153 26.16 -12.43 -32.74
C LEU A 153 27.16 -12.00 -33.81
N ARG A 154 28.42 -12.36 -33.61
CA ARG A 154 29.44 -12.32 -34.67
C ARG A 154 29.11 -13.43 -35.68
N LEU A 155 28.66 -13.06 -36.86
CA LEU A 155 28.60 -13.92 -38.02
C LEU A 155 30.07 -14.18 -38.46
N ALA A 156 30.55 -15.42 -38.26
CA ALA A 156 31.79 -15.86 -38.85
C ALA A 156 31.55 -16.10 -40.35
N GLY A 157 32.21 -15.33 -41.18
CA GLY A 157 32.25 -15.57 -42.61
C GLY A 157 32.94 -16.86 -42.96
N HIS A 158 32.29 -17.73 -43.72
CA HIS A 158 32.92 -18.84 -44.41
C HIS A 158 33.42 -18.30 -45.75
N ALA A 159 34.75 -18.31 -45.90
CA ALA A 159 35.36 -18.22 -47.22
C ALA A 159 35.34 -19.62 -47.83
N HIS A 160 34.86 -19.74 -49.06
CA HIS A 160 35.07 -20.87 -49.92
C HIS A 160 35.99 -20.45 -51.06
N ASP A 161 37.07 -21.20 -51.22
CA ASP A 161 37.83 -21.37 -52.46
C ASP A 161 37.01 -22.13 -53.48
#